data_b3b293a7e6aafc368f01b06fb9834caf
#
_entry.id   b3b293a7e6aafc368f01b06fb9834caf
#
_cell.length_a   1.000
_cell.length_b   1.000
_cell.length_c   1.000
_cell.angle_alpha   90.00
_cell.angle_beta   90.00
_cell.angle_gamma   90.00
#
_symmetry.space_group_name_H-M   'P 1'
#
loop_
_entity.id
_entity.type
_entity.pdbx_description
1 polymer ?
#
loop_
_entity_poly.entity_id
_entity_poly.type
_entity_poly.pdbx_seq_one_letter_code
_entity_poly.pdbx_strand_id
1 'polypeptide(L)'
;MQVQDYLAGRCLTQTEVQEVWKSTDARGQKLETWLASLPSKPALTGPPWVCGRCGNQDPRQFWTFQGLDGQPRTYCLDCLSLGRVMSGQRLYCQPAPAGRPLSQSPLTWQGELTPSQAEIAQKLVETWRGQERRPQLVWAVTGAGKTELVFPLLERVLMDGGRVCLASPRIDVCLELAPRLKAAFAGLNCQVLYGGSQDSYELKPLTLSTTHQLLRAYQAFDCLIVDEVDAFPYVDSRALHEAVRRALKPGGLLVYLTATPDDRLLSDWEAGRLVCQQLPARYHGHPLPLPQLQWVGDWPKGLAAGRLIRPLKQILQRFGHLEGPKLLFVPHIPQAQACAKLLKPLLPSLALTSVHASDPKRQDKIMALRQGKLDLLVTTTILERGVTLPHCQVCILGADDELYTRASLMQMSGRVGRSADQPSGALWWLHQGQSLAMRQAIQQLGALNQTAQARGLLRVN
;
A
#
# COMPACT_ATOMS: atom_id res chain seq x y z
N MET A 1 21.94 17.96 -17.30
CA MET A 1 20.50 18.12 -16.94
C MET A 1 20.32 19.56 -16.47
N GLN A 2 19.41 20.33 -17.06
CA GLN A 2 19.15 21.69 -16.61
C GLN A 2 18.45 21.66 -15.26
N VAL A 3 18.66 22.68 -14.42
CA VAL A 3 18.05 22.75 -13.07
C VAL A 3 16.52 22.65 -13.13
N GLN A 4 15.91 23.09 -14.21
CA GLN A 4 14.47 22.97 -14.47
C GLN A 4 13.99 21.53 -14.54
N ASP A 5 14.83 20.58 -14.98
CA ASP A 5 14.47 19.17 -15.08
C ASP A 5 14.25 18.54 -13.70
N TYR A 6 14.94 19.06 -12.66
CA TYR A 6 14.77 18.57 -11.27
C TYR A 6 13.46 19.02 -10.61
N LEU A 7 12.81 20.05 -11.11
CA LEU A 7 11.53 20.54 -10.58
C LEU A 7 10.33 20.01 -11.37
N ALA A 8 10.56 19.47 -12.55
CA ALA A 8 9.48 18.95 -13.40
C ALA A 8 8.69 17.84 -12.69
N GLY A 9 7.37 17.98 -12.63
CA GLY A 9 6.48 17.06 -11.91
C GLY A 9 6.49 17.23 -10.38
N ARG A 10 7.03 18.31 -9.84
CA ARG A 10 7.19 18.50 -8.37
C ARG A 10 6.49 19.76 -7.86
N CYS A 11 6.15 19.72 -6.56
CA CYS A 11 5.68 20.85 -5.77
C CYS A 11 6.48 20.90 -4.46
N LEU A 12 7.45 21.77 -4.40
CA LEU A 12 8.46 21.86 -3.35
C LEU A 12 8.37 23.18 -2.58
N THR A 13 8.73 23.16 -1.30
CA THR A 13 8.99 24.38 -0.52
C THR A 13 10.30 25.04 -0.98
N GLN A 14 10.49 26.30 -0.64
CA GLN A 14 11.71 27.01 -0.93
C GLN A 14 12.95 26.28 -0.38
N THR A 15 12.88 25.73 0.83
CA THR A 15 13.98 24.98 1.43
C THR A 15 14.33 23.73 0.62
N GLU A 16 13.31 22.96 0.20
CA GLU A 16 13.52 21.77 -0.64
C GLU A 16 14.09 22.13 -2.02
N VAL A 17 13.68 23.26 -2.60
CA VAL A 17 14.27 23.77 -3.85
C VAL A 17 15.72 24.17 -3.66
N GLN A 18 16.08 24.79 -2.53
CA GLN A 18 17.46 25.13 -2.20
C GLN A 18 18.35 23.89 -2.06
N GLU A 19 17.83 22.81 -1.47
CA GLU A 19 18.55 21.53 -1.39
C GLU A 19 18.80 20.92 -2.78
N VAL A 20 17.78 20.94 -3.63
CA VAL A 20 17.92 20.51 -5.04
C VAL A 20 18.96 21.37 -5.75
N TRP A 21 18.94 22.69 -5.58
CA TRP A 21 19.90 23.61 -6.17
C TRP A 21 21.35 23.28 -5.76
N LYS A 22 21.59 23.01 -4.46
CA LYS A 22 22.93 22.68 -3.95
C LYS A 22 23.49 21.39 -4.56
N SER A 23 22.62 20.45 -4.94
CA SER A 23 22.99 19.16 -5.56
C SER A 23 23.22 19.26 -7.07
N THR A 24 22.96 20.45 -7.68
CA THR A 24 23.12 20.65 -9.12
C THR A 24 24.37 21.49 -9.41
N ASP A 25 24.99 21.27 -10.57
CA ASP A 25 26.12 22.05 -11.06
C ASP A 25 25.67 23.44 -11.62
N ALA A 26 24.74 24.08 -10.94
CA ALA A 26 24.17 25.38 -11.35
C ALA A 26 25.14 26.58 -11.19
N ARG A 27 26.42 26.37 -11.54
CA ARG A 27 27.47 27.40 -11.49
C ARG A 27 27.17 28.48 -12.53
N GLY A 28 26.59 29.57 -12.09
CA GLY A 28 26.43 30.78 -12.93
C GLY A 28 25.13 31.56 -12.78
N GLN A 29 24.09 31.03 -12.16
CA GLN A 29 22.88 31.79 -11.82
C GLN A 29 22.79 32.04 -10.30
N LYS A 30 22.29 33.24 -9.91
CA LYS A 30 21.94 33.45 -8.50
C LYS A 30 20.62 32.73 -8.20
N LEU A 31 20.58 31.93 -7.11
CA LEU A 31 19.41 31.20 -6.66
C LEU A 31 18.14 32.08 -6.59
N GLU A 32 18.26 33.30 -6.08
CA GLU A 32 17.15 34.24 -5.94
C GLU A 32 16.52 34.60 -7.29
N THR A 33 17.35 34.86 -8.31
CA THR A 33 16.90 35.20 -9.66
C THR A 33 16.16 34.00 -10.29
N TRP A 34 16.68 32.78 -10.06
CA TRP A 34 16.04 31.59 -10.56
C TRP A 34 14.70 31.30 -9.84
N LEU A 35 14.66 31.41 -8.50
CA LEU A 35 13.42 31.26 -7.73
C LEU A 35 12.35 32.26 -8.16
N ALA A 36 12.72 33.51 -8.46
CA ALA A 36 11.80 34.54 -8.93
C ALA A 36 11.18 34.22 -10.31
N SER A 37 11.86 33.42 -11.14
CA SER A 37 11.38 33.01 -12.45
C SER A 37 10.44 31.80 -12.41
N LEU A 38 10.36 31.09 -11.27
CA LEU A 38 9.57 29.87 -11.15
C LEU A 38 8.11 30.14 -10.78
N PRO A 39 7.15 29.39 -11.36
CA PRO A 39 5.76 29.40 -10.92
C PRO A 39 5.67 29.02 -9.45
N SER A 40 5.06 29.87 -8.64
CA SER A 40 4.96 29.62 -7.21
C SER A 40 3.64 30.15 -6.65
N LYS A 41 3.19 29.53 -5.54
CA LYS A 41 2.00 29.94 -4.79
C LYS A 41 2.31 30.00 -3.29
N PRO A 42 1.51 30.70 -2.47
CA PRO A 42 1.67 30.67 -1.03
C PRO A 42 1.62 29.24 -0.50
N ALA A 43 2.51 28.90 0.45
CA ALA A 43 2.55 27.58 1.08
C ALA A 43 1.35 27.37 2.01
N LEU A 44 0.99 28.41 2.77
CA LEU A 44 -0.28 28.51 3.50
C LEU A 44 -0.98 29.80 3.12
N THR A 45 -2.31 29.75 3.03
CA THR A 45 -3.18 30.91 2.89
C THR A 45 -4.14 30.97 4.07
N GLY A 46 -4.46 32.15 4.58
CA GLY A 46 -5.41 32.30 5.68
C GLY A 46 -4.99 33.34 6.69
N PRO A 47 -5.70 33.50 7.85
CA PRO A 47 -6.78 32.65 8.41
C PRO A 47 -8.14 32.81 7.70
N PRO A 48 -9.01 31.75 7.64
CA PRO A 48 -8.72 30.39 8.09
C PRO A 48 -7.66 29.71 7.20
N TRP A 49 -6.81 28.88 7.83
CA TRP A 49 -5.64 28.33 7.16
C TRP A 49 -6.00 27.25 6.14
N VAL A 50 -5.36 27.31 4.97
CA VAL A 50 -5.41 26.29 3.92
C VAL A 50 -3.99 25.94 3.51
N CYS A 51 -3.63 24.66 3.56
CA CYS A 51 -2.32 24.20 3.14
C CYS A 51 -2.27 24.03 1.61
N GLY A 52 -1.39 24.77 0.94
CA GLY A 52 -1.20 24.71 -0.51
C GLY A 52 -0.59 23.38 -1.00
N ARG A 53 0.03 22.55 -0.10
CA ARG A 53 0.61 21.27 -0.45
C ARG A 53 -0.39 20.12 -0.32
N CYS A 54 -1.03 19.94 0.85
CA CYS A 54 -1.91 18.80 1.12
C CYS A 54 -3.41 19.15 1.09
N GLY A 55 -3.77 20.42 0.87
CA GLY A 55 -5.17 20.86 0.83
C GLY A 55 -5.86 20.87 2.19
N ASN A 56 -5.15 20.64 3.30
CA ASN A 56 -5.73 20.61 4.64
C ASN A 56 -6.34 21.96 5.00
N GLN A 57 -7.53 21.91 5.62
CA GLN A 57 -8.31 23.06 6.11
C GLN A 57 -8.79 22.87 7.54
N ASP A 58 -8.49 21.74 8.20
CA ASP A 58 -8.87 21.49 9.60
C ASP A 58 -8.02 22.38 10.52
N PRO A 59 -8.63 23.30 11.29
CA PRO A 59 -7.90 24.19 12.19
C PRO A 59 -7.02 23.47 13.20
N ARG A 60 -7.39 22.23 13.60
CA ARG A 60 -6.66 21.41 14.56
C ARG A 60 -5.32 20.88 13.99
N GLN A 61 -5.18 20.90 12.68
CA GLN A 61 -4.00 20.44 11.96
C GLN A 61 -3.04 21.58 11.60
N PHE A 62 -3.16 22.72 12.25
CA PHE A 62 -2.24 23.84 12.11
C PHE A 62 -1.70 24.26 13.49
N TRP A 63 -0.39 24.46 13.54
CA TRP A 63 0.27 24.91 14.76
C TRP A 63 0.96 26.25 14.55
N THR A 64 0.72 27.20 15.46
CA THR A 64 1.32 28.53 15.43
C THR A 64 2.37 28.67 16.53
N PHE A 65 3.51 29.24 16.20
CA PHE A 65 4.62 29.51 17.11
C PHE A 65 5.23 30.87 16.81
N GLN A 66 5.99 31.41 17.77
CA GLN A 66 6.75 32.65 17.59
C GLN A 66 8.06 32.31 16.86
N GLY A 67 8.30 32.98 15.72
CA GLY A 67 9.59 32.92 15.03
C GLY A 67 10.70 33.64 15.80
N LEU A 68 11.96 33.42 15.40
CA LEU A 68 13.12 34.10 16.00
C LEU A 68 13.06 35.65 15.81
N ASP A 69 12.31 36.11 14.82
CA ASP A 69 12.03 37.51 14.54
C ASP A 69 10.80 38.04 15.32
N GLY A 70 10.27 37.27 16.26
CA GLY A 70 9.08 37.62 17.03
C GLY A 70 7.76 37.60 16.27
N GLN A 71 7.76 37.24 14.99
CA GLN A 71 6.53 37.17 14.19
C GLN A 71 5.85 35.80 14.35
N PRO A 72 4.51 35.75 14.44
CA PRO A 72 3.78 34.49 14.51
C PRO A 72 3.88 33.75 13.17
N ARG A 73 4.22 32.46 13.23
CA ARG A 73 4.31 31.58 12.08
C ARG A 73 3.47 30.34 12.29
N THR A 74 2.69 29.97 11.29
CA THR A 74 1.83 28.77 11.32
C THR A 74 2.36 27.75 10.35
N TYR A 75 2.32 26.45 10.73
CA TYR A 75 2.65 25.34 9.82
C TYR A 75 1.61 24.22 9.86
N CYS A 76 1.54 23.47 8.77
CA CYS A 76 0.64 22.34 8.60
C CYS A 76 1.23 21.07 9.22
N LEU A 77 0.50 20.39 10.12
CA LEU A 77 0.91 19.15 10.78
C LEU A 77 0.92 17.94 9.84
N ASP A 78 -0.05 17.84 8.91
CA ASP A 78 -0.12 16.74 7.94
C ASP A 78 1.11 16.66 7.01
N CYS A 79 1.77 17.81 6.78
CA CYS A 79 2.95 17.86 5.94
C CYS A 79 4.26 17.60 6.69
N LEU A 80 4.23 17.51 8.03
CA LEU A 80 5.42 17.54 8.87
C LEU A 80 6.39 16.37 8.61
N SER A 81 5.87 15.20 8.25
CA SER A 81 6.66 14.02 7.93
C SER A 81 7.61 14.19 6.71
N LEU A 82 7.30 15.14 5.81
CA LEU A 82 8.11 15.46 4.62
C LEU A 82 8.79 16.83 4.70
N GLY A 83 8.65 17.55 5.81
CA GLY A 83 9.17 18.90 6.00
C GLY A 83 8.04 19.91 6.20
N ARG A 84 8.36 20.96 6.95
CA ARG A 84 7.39 22.00 7.33
C ARG A 84 6.92 22.81 6.13
N VAL A 85 5.60 22.95 6.02
CA VAL A 85 4.94 23.89 5.10
C VAL A 85 4.37 25.01 5.96
N MET A 86 4.91 26.22 5.84
CA MET A 86 4.64 27.33 6.78
C MET A 86 4.07 28.56 6.09
N SER A 87 3.39 29.39 6.89
CA SER A 87 3.01 30.74 6.50
C SER A 87 4.25 31.58 6.14
N GLY A 88 4.12 32.49 5.17
CA GLY A 88 5.23 33.29 4.65
C GLY A 88 6.17 32.56 3.68
N GLN A 89 6.05 31.23 3.53
CA GLN A 89 6.78 30.46 2.52
C GLN A 89 5.99 30.36 1.20
N ARG A 90 6.72 29.99 0.14
CA ARG A 90 6.14 29.68 -1.18
C ARG A 90 6.33 28.21 -1.53
N LEU A 91 5.42 27.68 -2.30
CA LEU A 91 5.51 26.38 -2.97
C LEU A 91 5.77 26.61 -4.45
N TYR A 92 6.79 25.97 -4.95
CA TYR A 92 7.18 25.96 -6.36
C TYR A 92 6.64 24.70 -6.99
N CYS A 93 5.62 24.83 -7.84
CA CYS A 93 4.91 23.72 -8.43
C CYS A 93 5.07 23.76 -9.96
N GLN A 94 5.75 22.77 -10.52
CA GLN A 94 5.98 22.71 -11.96
C GLN A 94 5.44 21.38 -12.53
N PRO A 95 4.51 21.43 -13.50
CA PRO A 95 4.03 20.22 -14.18
C PRO A 95 5.17 19.48 -14.89
N ALA A 96 5.03 18.18 -15.03
CA ALA A 96 5.92 17.41 -15.88
C ALA A 96 5.61 17.69 -17.37
N PRO A 97 6.63 17.87 -18.22
CA PRO A 97 6.44 18.00 -19.65
C PRO A 97 5.86 16.73 -20.24
N ALA A 98 5.36 16.78 -21.46
CA ALA A 98 4.97 15.58 -22.20
C ALA A 98 6.16 14.63 -22.36
N GLY A 99 5.93 13.34 -22.25
CA GLY A 99 6.96 12.35 -22.53
C GLY A 99 7.06 12.06 -24.03
N ARG A 100 7.98 11.20 -24.41
CA ARG A 100 8.18 10.78 -25.78
C ARG A 100 7.63 9.36 -25.97
N PRO A 101 6.82 9.09 -27.01
CA PRO A 101 6.38 7.76 -27.34
C PRO A 101 7.56 6.81 -27.55
N LEU A 102 7.41 5.56 -27.15
CA LEU A 102 8.42 4.52 -27.37
C LEU A 102 8.17 3.84 -28.72
N SER A 103 9.25 3.47 -29.40
CA SER A 103 9.17 2.75 -30.68
C SER A 103 8.98 1.24 -30.53
N GLN A 104 9.28 0.70 -29.35
CA GLN A 104 9.16 -0.73 -29.04
C GLN A 104 8.52 -0.92 -27.66
N SER A 105 7.84 -2.06 -27.49
CA SER A 105 7.26 -2.42 -26.21
C SER A 105 8.33 -2.48 -25.10
N PRO A 106 8.12 -1.78 -23.97
CA PRO A 106 9.01 -1.89 -22.83
C PRO A 106 8.70 -3.10 -21.93
N LEU A 107 7.61 -3.85 -22.19
CA LEU A 107 7.19 -4.99 -21.38
C LEU A 107 8.01 -6.23 -21.76
N THR A 108 8.75 -6.75 -20.79
CA THR A 108 9.58 -7.96 -20.93
C THR A 108 9.02 -9.16 -20.17
N TRP A 109 7.89 -8.99 -19.51
CA TRP A 109 7.21 -10.06 -18.78
C TRP A 109 6.63 -11.11 -19.73
N GLN A 110 6.93 -12.40 -19.49
CA GLN A 110 6.55 -13.54 -20.31
C GLN A 110 5.41 -14.38 -19.73
N GLY A 111 4.78 -13.93 -18.65
CA GLY A 111 3.66 -14.65 -18.04
C GLY A 111 2.37 -14.46 -18.82
N GLU A 112 1.37 -15.27 -18.47
CA GLU A 112 0.04 -15.22 -19.06
C GLU A 112 -0.99 -14.73 -18.05
N LEU A 113 -1.89 -13.87 -18.48
CA LEU A 113 -3.06 -13.46 -17.70
C LEU A 113 -4.16 -14.51 -17.85
N THR A 114 -4.85 -14.82 -16.76
CA THR A 114 -6.09 -15.59 -16.86
C THR A 114 -7.12 -14.83 -17.72
N PRO A 115 -8.11 -15.50 -18.33
CA PRO A 115 -9.12 -14.83 -19.17
C PRO A 115 -9.78 -13.62 -18.48
N SER A 116 -10.12 -13.76 -17.19
CA SER A 116 -10.74 -12.66 -16.43
C SER A 116 -9.76 -11.51 -16.13
N GLN A 117 -8.47 -11.80 -15.91
CA GLN A 117 -7.46 -10.76 -15.77
C GLN A 117 -7.24 -10.03 -17.09
N ALA A 118 -7.19 -10.77 -18.22
CA ALA A 118 -7.03 -10.20 -19.56
C ALA A 118 -8.21 -9.29 -19.95
N GLU A 119 -9.43 -9.70 -19.64
CA GLU A 119 -10.64 -8.88 -19.86
C GLU A 119 -10.55 -7.54 -19.10
N ILE A 120 -10.18 -7.58 -17.81
CA ILE A 120 -10.04 -6.35 -17.00
C ILE A 120 -8.88 -5.49 -17.52
N ALA A 121 -7.73 -6.10 -17.83
CA ALA A 121 -6.58 -5.41 -18.40
C ALA A 121 -6.94 -4.68 -19.69
N GLN A 122 -7.69 -5.34 -20.59
CA GLN A 122 -8.18 -4.74 -21.82
C GLN A 122 -9.09 -3.55 -21.56
N LYS A 123 -10.06 -3.65 -20.64
CA LYS A 123 -10.95 -2.54 -20.26
C LYS A 123 -10.17 -1.34 -19.72
N LEU A 124 -9.12 -1.56 -18.95
CA LEU A 124 -8.24 -0.49 -18.48
C LEU A 124 -7.50 0.18 -19.64
N VAL A 125 -7.00 -0.59 -20.61
CA VAL A 125 -6.35 -0.06 -21.83
C VAL A 125 -7.34 0.70 -22.70
N GLU A 126 -8.56 0.22 -22.86
CA GLU A 126 -9.64 0.90 -23.58
C GLU A 126 -10.00 2.23 -22.90
N THR A 127 -10.10 2.25 -21.57
CA THR A 127 -10.30 3.50 -20.79
C THR A 127 -9.15 4.49 -21.02
N TRP A 128 -7.91 4.02 -21.06
CA TRP A 128 -6.75 4.89 -21.36
C TRP A 128 -6.85 5.52 -22.76
N ARG A 129 -7.29 4.75 -23.76
CA ARG A 129 -7.44 5.22 -25.14
C ARG A 129 -8.66 6.12 -25.34
N GLY A 130 -9.63 6.05 -24.43
CA GLY A 130 -10.85 6.85 -24.49
C GLY A 130 -10.59 8.34 -24.20
N GLN A 131 -11.57 9.18 -24.60
CA GLN A 131 -11.53 10.63 -24.33
C GLN A 131 -11.86 10.95 -22.86
N GLU A 132 -12.84 10.25 -22.29
CA GLU A 132 -13.22 10.38 -20.89
C GLU A 132 -12.58 9.27 -20.03
N ARG A 133 -11.63 9.66 -19.19
CA ARG A 133 -10.93 8.72 -18.31
C ARG A 133 -11.47 8.80 -16.90
N ARG A 134 -12.66 8.20 -16.69
CA ARG A 134 -13.18 8.05 -15.32
C ARG A 134 -12.26 7.20 -14.47
N PRO A 135 -12.10 7.51 -13.17
CA PRO A 135 -11.35 6.67 -12.25
C PRO A 135 -11.85 5.21 -12.31
N GLN A 136 -10.91 4.27 -12.24
CA GLN A 136 -11.19 2.84 -12.26
C GLN A 136 -10.91 2.24 -10.88
N LEU A 137 -11.78 1.35 -10.42
CA LEU A 137 -11.56 0.50 -9.26
C LEU A 137 -11.41 -0.95 -9.71
N VAL A 138 -10.27 -1.54 -9.49
CA VAL A 138 -10.08 -2.99 -9.63
C VAL A 138 -10.25 -3.62 -8.25
N TRP A 139 -11.44 -4.12 -8.01
CA TRP A 139 -11.77 -4.88 -6.81
C TRP A 139 -11.41 -6.34 -7.03
N ALA A 140 -10.19 -6.71 -6.68
CA ALA A 140 -9.65 -8.05 -6.90
C ALA A 140 -9.18 -8.66 -5.59
N VAL A 141 -9.61 -9.89 -5.34
CA VAL A 141 -9.29 -10.63 -4.10
C VAL A 141 -7.77 -10.78 -3.88
N THR A 142 -7.37 -11.09 -2.65
CA THR A 142 -5.97 -11.39 -2.34
C THR A 142 -5.51 -12.62 -3.12
N GLY A 143 -4.36 -12.52 -3.82
CA GLY A 143 -3.87 -13.60 -4.68
C GLY A 143 -4.51 -13.64 -6.07
N ALA A 144 -5.23 -12.61 -6.49
CA ALA A 144 -5.81 -12.50 -7.83
C ALA A 144 -4.80 -12.05 -8.91
N GLY A 145 -3.54 -11.73 -8.56
CA GLY A 145 -2.55 -11.23 -9.52
C GLY A 145 -2.78 -9.80 -9.96
N LYS A 146 -3.18 -8.90 -9.03
CA LYS A 146 -3.43 -7.48 -9.31
C LYS A 146 -2.28 -6.76 -9.99
N THR A 147 -1.04 -7.12 -9.67
CA THR A 147 0.15 -6.48 -10.22
C THR A 147 0.34 -6.79 -11.70
N GLU A 148 0.23 -8.06 -12.07
CA GLU A 148 0.38 -8.51 -13.46
C GLU A 148 -0.78 -8.03 -14.33
N LEU A 149 -1.98 -7.97 -13.76
CA LEU A 149 -3.19 -7.47 -14.42
C LEU A 149 -3.04 -6.05 -14.97
N VAL A 150 -2.25 -5.19 -14.31
CA VAL A 150 -2.05 -3.81 -14.78
C VAL A 150 -0.89 -3.64 -15.76
N PHE A 151 -0.06 -4.67 -16.01
CA PHE A 151 1.08 -4.56 -16.93
C PHE A 151 0.69 -4.13 -18.35
N PRO A 152 -0.39 -4.63 -18.97
CA PRO A 152 -0.82 -4.16 -20.29
C PRO A 152 -1.21 -2.68 -20.32
N LEU A 153 -1.80 -2.17 -19.24
CA LEU A 153 -2.06 -0.73 -19.10
C LEU A 153 -0.75 0.06 -19.00
N LEU A 154 0.19 -0.38 -18.13
CA LEU A 154 1.49 0.27 -17.98
C LEU A 154 2.23 0.33 -19.32
N GLU A 155 2.31 -0.79 -20.02
CA GLU A 155 2.90 -0.89 -21.35
C GLU A 155 2.29 0.13 -22.30
N ARG A 156 0.96 0.16 -22.41
CA ARG A 156 0.26 1.05 -23.33
C ARG A 156 0.52 2.51 -23.04
N VAL A 157 0.41 2.92 -21.77
CA VAL A 157 0.68 4.30 -21.34
C VAL A 157 2.12 4.71 -21.67
N LEU A 158 3.09 3.84 -21.40
CA LEU A 158 4.51 4.08 -21.67
C LEU A 158 4.79 4.15 -23.17
N MET A 159 4.16 3.29 -23.97
CA MET A 159 4.26 3.34 -25.44
C MET A 159 3.75 4.67 -26.01
N ASP A 160 2.67 5.22 -25.44
CA ASP A 160 2.12 6.52 -25.83
C ASP A 160 2.96 7.71 -25.31
N GLY A 161 4.07 7.46 -24.61
CA GLY A 161 4.94 8.49 -24.03
C GLY A 161 4.41 9.04 -22.70
N GLY A 162 3.38 8.44 -22.13
CA GLY A 162 2.87 8.79 -20.80
C GLY A 162 3.83 8.35 -19.68
N ARG A 163 3.73 9.02 -18.52
CA ARG A 163 4.43 8.64 -17.30
C ARG A 163 3.49 7.95 -16.36
N VAL A 164 3.95 6.85 -15.77
CA VAL A 164 3.16 6.02 -14.86
C VAL A 164 3.76 6.05 -13.45
N CYS A 165 2.89 6.18 -12.46
CA CYS A 165 3.23 5.90 -11.08
C CYS A 165 2.36 4.76 -10.54
N LEU A 166 3.01 3.73 -9.98
CA LEU A 166 2.38 2.76 -9.10
C LEU A 166 2.69 3.18 -7.66
N ALA A 167 1.66 3.53 -6.90
CA ALA A 167 1.81 4.02 -5.52
C ALA A 167 1.17 3.06 -4.52
N SER A 168 1.75 2.94 -3.32
CA SER A 168 1.15 2.19 -2.22
C SER A 168 1.32 2.94 -0.90
N PRO A 169 0.39 2.84 0.06
CA PRO A 169 0.55 3.43 1.38
C PRO A 169 1.72 2.88 2.19
N ARG A 170 2.20 1.69 1.84
CA ARG A 170 3.14 0.91 2.67
C ARG A 170 4.47 0.67 1.96
N ILE A 171 5.56 0.95 2.67
CA ILE A 171 6.93 0.73 2.18
C ILE A 171 7.16 -0.75 1.81
N ASP A 172 6.66 -1.69 2.65
CA ASP A 172 6.85 -3.12 2.42
C ASP A 172 6.25 -3.58 1.08
N VAL A 173 5.11 -3.02 0.70
CA VAL A 173 4.48 -3.30 -0.60
C VAL A 173 5.35 -2.77 -1.73
N CYS A 174 5.88 -1.56 -1.60
CA CYS A 174 6.81 -1.00 -2.59
C CYS A 174 8.07 -1.88 -2.73
N LEU A 175 8.65 -2.34 -1.62
CA LEU A 175 9.84 -3.19 -1.63
C LEU A 175 9.57 -4.57 -2.26
N GLU A 176 8.38 -5.13 -2.09
CA GLU A 176 7.97 -6.39 -2.72
C GLU A 176 7.68 -6.22 -4.22
N LEU A 177 7.06 -5.10 -4.61
CA LEU A 177 6.73 -4.82 -6.01
C LEU A 177 7.94 -4.42 -6.86
N ALA A 178 8.93 -3.74 -6.25
CA ALA A 178 10.07 -3.20 -6.98
C ALA A 178 10.82 -4.23 -7.83
N PRO A 179 11.25 -5.42 -7.34
CA PRO A 179 11.93 -6.41 -8.16
C PRO A 179 11.04 -6.96 -9.27
N ARG A 180 9.75 -7.15 -9.02
CA ARG A 180 8.78 -7.65 -10.01
C ARG A 180 8.58 -6.64 -11.14
N LEU A 181 8.40 -5.36 -10.78
CA LEU A 181 8.20 -4.29 -11.75
C LEU A 181 9.46 -4.05 -12.59
N LYS A 182 10.65 -4.05 -11.95
CA LYS A 182 11.94 -3.93 -12.65
C LYS A 182 12.20 -5.11 -13.60
N ALA A 183 11.80 -6.33 -13.24
CA ALA A 183 11.91 -7.49 -14.11
C ALA A 183 10.92 -7.45 -15.27
N ALA A 184 9.67 -6.99 -15.01
CA ALA A 184 8.65 -6.89 -16.04
C ALA A 184 8.92 -5.79 -17.08
N PHE A 185 9.70 -4.78 -16.73
CA PHE A 185 10.07 -3.64 -17.58
C PHE A 185 11.61 -3.44 -17.57
N ALA A 186 12.35 -4.51 -17.84
CA ALA A 186 13.82 -4.55 -17.68
C ALA A 186 14.56 -3.49 -18.55
N GLY A 187 13.98 -3.09 -19.69
CA GLY A 187 14.54 -2.04 -20.54
C GLY A 187 14.29 -0.60 -20.06
N LEU A 188 13.50 -0.42 -19.00
CA LEU A 188 13.19 0.90 -18.45
C LEU A 188 13.89 1.16 -17.12
N ASN A 189 14.33 2.40 -16.95
CA ASN A 189 14.80 2.87 -15.65
C ASN A 189 13.60 3.18 -14.75
N CYS A 190 13.25 2.23 -13.88
CA CYS A 190 12.20 2.39 -12.89
C CYS A 190 12.80 2.97 -11.59
N GLN A 191 12.30 4.13 -11.14
CA GLN A 191 12.69 4.67 -9.83
C GLN A 191 11.76 4.17 -8.72
N VAL A 192 12.31 4.03 -7.50
CA VAL A 192 11.57 3.58 -6.32
C VAL A 192 11.70 4.61 -5.20
N LEU A 193 10.60 5.30 -4.86
CA LEU A 193 10.57 6.41 -3.93
C LEU A 193 9.81 6.07 -2.64
N TYR A 194 10.50 6.03 -1.51
CA TYR A 194 9.91 5.87 -0.17
C TYR A 194 10.76 6.61 0.88
N GLY A 195 10.29 6.69 2.11
CA GLY A 195 11.07 7.32 3.19
C GLY A 195 12.35 6.55 3.47
N GLY A 196 13.51 7.17 3.21
CA GLY A 196 14.83 6.53 3.34
C GLY A 196 15.31 5.77 2.10
N SER A 197 14.63 5.89 0.93
CA SER A 197 15.15 5.34 -0.32
C SER A 197 16.45 6.03 -0.74
N GLN A 198 17.34 5.26 -1.39
CA GLN A 198 18.57 5.81 -1.97
C GLN A 198 18.33 6.51 -3.30
N ASP A 199 17.23 6.20 -3.98
CA ASP A 199 16.87 6.81 -5.24
C ASP A 199 16.54 8.29 -5.01
N SER A 200 17.26 9.18 -5.70
CA SER A 200 16.88 10.58 -5.84
C SER A 200 15.72 10.71 -6.82
N TYR A 201 14.90 11.75 -6.64
CA TYR A 201 13.84 12.01 -7.60
C TYR A 201 14.44 12.41 -8.97
N GLU A 202 14.05 11.66 -9.97
CA GLU A 202 14.24 11.97 -11.38
C GLU A 202 12.88 11.81 -12.11
N LEU A 203 12.71 12.53 -13.21
CA LEU A 203 11.49 12.41 -13.99
C LEU A 203 11.56 11.18 -14.91
N LYS A 204 11.36 9.98 -14.32
CA LYS A 204 11.37 8.71 -15.05
C LYS A 204 10.00 8.36 -15.63
N PRO A 205 9.95 7.57 -16.71
CA PRO A 205 8.69 7.10 -17.30
C PRO A 205 7.89 6.23 -16.32
N LEU A 206 8.57 5.38 -15.55
CA LEU A 206 7.97 4.46 -14.59
C LEU A 206 8.47 4.74 -13.18
N THR A 207 7.55 5.00 -12.26
CA THR A 207 7.83 5.29 -10.85
C THR A 207 7.03 4.34 -9.97
N LEU A 208 7.69 3.72 -9.01
CA LEU A 208 7.06 3.05 -7.87
C LEU A 208 7.27 3.93 -6.64
N SER A 209 6.21 4.27 -5.91
CA SER A 209 6.37 5.17 -4.76
C SER A 209 5.43 4.86 -3.60
N THR A 210 5.77 5.37 -2.41
CA THR A 210 4.74 5.45 -1.37
C THR A 210 3.82 6.64 -1.63
N THR A 211 2.55 6.53 -1.20
CA THR A 211 1.56 7.63 -1.34
C THR A 211 2.02 8.92 -0.67
N HIS A 212 2.83 8.84 0.39
CA HIS A 212 3.43 10.02 1.05
C HIS A 212 4.37 10.81 0.12
N GLN A 213 5.15 10.13 -0.73
CA GLN A 213 6.04 10.81 -1.68
C GLN A 213 5.26 11.65 -2.71
N LEU A 214 4.00 11.28 -3.00
CA LEU A 214 3.13 12.04 -3.89
C LEU A 214 2.77 13.43 -3.35
N LEU A 215 2.96 13.70 -2.05
CA LEU A 215 2.84 15.05 -1.49
C LEU A 215 3.82 16.06 -2.12
N ARG A 216 4.93 15.58 -2.69
CA ARG A 216 5.90 16.38 -3.46
C ARG A 216 5.65 16.37 -4.97
N ALA A 217 4.72 15.56 -5.46
CA ALA A 217 4.40 15.47 -6.88
C ALA A 217 3.35 16.52 -7.31
N TYR A 218 3.44 16.97 -8.54
CA TYR A 218 2.50 17.93 -9.13
C TYR A 218 2.35 17.68 -10.63
N GLN A 219 1.18 17.21 -11.06
CA GLN A 219 0.91 16.91 -12.47
C GLN A 219 2.09 16.15 -13.12
N ALA A 220 2.56 15.13 -12.41
CA ALA A 220 3.74 14.37 -12.80
C ALA A 220 3.42 13.18 -13.70
N PHE A 221 2.23 12.59 -13.51
CA PHE A 221 1.87 11.30 -14.08
C PHE A 221 0.64 11.40 -14.97
N ASP A 222 0.70 10.71 -16.10
CA ASP A 222 -0.40 10.57 -17.04
C ASP A 222 -1.34 9.43 -16.63
N CYS A 223 -0.78 8.41 -15.95
CA CYS A 223 -1.52 7.34 -15.31
C CYS A 223 -0.99 7.13 -13.88
N LEU A 224 -1.88 7.07 -12.91
CA LEU A 224 -1.54 6.85 -11.51
C LEU A 224 -2.36 5.68 -10.97
N ILE A 225 -1.67 4.64 -10.49
CA ILE A 225 -2.27 3.45 -9.92
C ILE A 225 -1.98 3.47 -8.42
N VAL A 226 -3.01 3.38 -7.59
CA VAL A 226 -2.86 3.30 -6.13
C VAL A 226 -3.24 1.90 -5.69
N ASP A 227 -2.24 1.12 -5.27
CA ASP A 227 -2.44 -0.22 -4.74
C ASP A 227 -2.65 -0.19 -3.23
N GLU A 228 -3.46 -1.12 -2.73
CA GLU A 228 -3.84 -1.25 -1.31
C GLU A 228 -4.48 0.05 -0.77
N VAL A 229 -5.43 0.64 -1.52
CA VAL A 229 -6.09 1.90 -1.16
C VAL A 229 -6.86 1.86 0.16
N ASP A 230 -7.21 0.67 0.63
CA ASP A 230 -7.85 0.40 1.92
C ASP A 230 -6.86 0.29 3.09
N ALA A 231 -5.55 0.44 2.83
CA ALA A 231 -4.53 0.38 3.87
C ALA A 231 -4.30 1.74 4.55
N PHE A 232 -4.13 1.68 5.88
CA PHE A 232 -3.62 2.84 6.64
C PHE A 232 -2.20 3.22 6.17
N PRO A 233 -1.87 4.50 6.07
CA PRO A 233 -2.67 5.67 6.42
C PRO A 233 -3.52 6.26 5.28
N TYR A 234 -3.51 5.68 4.08
CA TYR A 234 -4.19 6.26 2.93
C TYR A 234 -5.71 6.35 3.11
N VAL A 235 -6.35 5.28 3.60
CA VAL A 235 -7.81 5.18 3.74
C VAL A 235 -8.41 6.35 4.54
N ASP A 236 -7.72 6.81 5.59
CA ASP A 236 -8.21 7.87 6.49
C ASP A 236 -7.58 9.25 6.22
N SER A 237 -6.68 9.35 5.23
CA SER A 237 -5.89 10.57 5.01
C SER A 237 -6.38 11.41 3.84
N ARG A 238 -7.14 12.47 4.12
CA ARG A 238 -7.52 13.47 3.12
C ARG A 238 -6.30 14.07 2.40
N ALA A 239 -5.20 14.28 3.13
CA ALA A 239 -3.95 14.80 2.57
C ALA A 239 -3.35 13.90 1.50
N LEU A 240 -3.40 12.56 1.70
CA LEU A 240 -2.88 11.60 0.72
C LEU A 240 -3.82 11.46 -0.49
N HIS A 241 -5.14 11.54 -0.29
CA HIS A 241 -6.07 11.59 -1.41
C HIS A 241 -5.83 12.83 -2.29
N GLU A 242 -5.63 13.99 -1.66
CA GLU A 242 -5.30 15.21 -2.38
C GLU A 242 -3.93 15.12 -3.08
N ALA A 243 -2.95 14.48 -2.47
CA ALA A 243 -1.64 14.24 -3.07
C ALA A 243 -1.74 13.40 -4.34
N VAL A 244 -2.53 12.32 -4.33
CA VAL A 244 -2.82 11.47 -5.49
C VAL A 244 -3.48 12.29 -6.60
N ARG A 245 -4.54 13.05 -6.28
CA ARG A 245 -5.26 13.89 -7.25
C ARG A 245 -4.34 14.92 -7.89
N ARG A 246 -3.48 15.56 -7.10
CA ARG A 246 -2.56 16.61 -7.58
C ARG A 246 -1.37 16.07 -8.36
N ALA A 247 -0.92 14.85 -8.05
CA ALA A 247 0.17 14.18 -8.76
C ALA A 247 -0.25 13.75 -10.17
N LEU A 248 -1.54 13.48 -10.38
CA LEU A 248 -2.10 13.15 -11.68
C LEU A 248 -2.23 14.40 -12.55
N LYS A 249 -1.91 14.31 -13.83
CA LYS A 249 -2.14 15.38 -14.81
C LYS A 249 -3.63 15.54 -15.10
N PRO A 250 -4.09 16.73 -15.51
CA PRO A 250 -5.43 16.91 -16.04
C PRO A 250 -5.70 15.91 -17.18
N GLY A 251 -6.85 15.23 -17.13
CA GLY A 251 -7.20 14.18 -18.10
C GLY A 251 -6.42 12.87 -17.96
N GLY A 252 -5.58 12.72 -16.94
CA GLY A 252 -4.87 11.47 -16.64
C GLY A 252 -5.80 10.38 -16.12
N LEU A 253 -5.36 9.13 -16.16
CA LEU A 253 -6.11 7.96 -15.68
C LEU A 253 -5.72 7.62 -14.24
N LEU A 254 -6.71 7.55 -13.36
CA LEU A 254 -6.56 7.07 -11.98
C LEU A 254 -7.12 5.66 -11.85
N VAL A 255 -6.33 4.75 -11.31
CA VAL A 255 -6.72 3.36 -11.04
C VAL A 255 -6.50 3.04 -9.57
N TYR A 256 -7.51 2.54 -8.91
CA TYR A 256 -7.46 2.04 -7.55
C TYR A 256 -7.44 0.52 -7.54
N LEU A 257 -6.52 -0.09 -6.80
CA LEU A 257 -6.46 -1.54 -6.61
C LEU A 257 -6.71 -1.86 -5.13
N THR A 258 -7.64 -2.77 -4.85
CA THR A 258 -7.90 -3.26 -3.51
C THR A 258 -8.59 -4.61 -3.52
N ALA A 259 -8.45 -5.37 -2.43
CA ALA A 259 -9.26 -6.56 -2.17
C ALA A 259 -10.49 -6.25 -1.29
N THR A 260 -10.49 -5.13 -0.61
CA THR A 260 -11.46 -4.75 0.43
C THR A 260 -11.81 -3.27 0.32
N PRO A 261 -12.57 -2.87 -0.73
CA PRO A 261 -12.92 -1.46 -0.91
C PRO A 261 -13.65 -0.90 0.32
N ASP A 262 -13.34 0.35 0.65
CA ASP A 262 -14.00 1.11 1.70
C ASP A 262 -15.37 1.64 1.25
N ASP A 263 -16.15 2.12 2.20
CA ASP A 263 -17.52 2.61 1.93
C ASP A 263 -17.51 3.84 0.99
N ARG A 264 -16.43 4.63 0.99
CA ARG A 264 -16.27 5.77 0.09
C ARG A 264 -16.13 5.31 -1.37
N LEU A 265 -15.28 4.34 -1.64
CA LEU A 265 -15.10 3.80 -2.99
C LEU A 265 -16.37 3.10 -3.49
N LEU A 266 -17.07 2.39 -2.61
CA LEU A 266 -18.36 1.77 -2.94
C LEU A 266 -19.42 2.83 -3.27
N SER A 267 -19.52 3.89 -2.47
CA SER A 267 -20.43 5.02 -2.72
C SER A 267 -20.07 5.77 -4.02
N ASP A 268 -18.76 5.94 -4.32
CA ASP A 268 -18.32 6.55 -5.56
C ASP A 268 -18.68 5.69 -6.79
N TRP A 269 -18.60 4.38 -6.65
CA TRP A 269 -19.04 3.43 -7.68
C TRP A 269 -20.56 3.49 -7.89
N GLU A 270 -21.34 3.36 -6.82
CA GLU A 270 -22.81 3.43 -6.88
C GLU A 270 -23.32 4.74 -7.49
N ALA A 271 -22.62 5.85 -7.18
CA ALA A 271 -22.93 7.16 -7.77
C ALA A 271 -22.38 7.38 -9.19
N GLY A 272 -21.74 6.35 -9.80
CA GLY A 272 -21.17 6.44 -11.15
C GLY A 272 -19.96 7.36 -11.29
N ARG A 273 -19.34 7.79 -10.17
CA ARG A 273 -18.13 8.62 -10.18
C ARG A 273 -16.87 7.84 -10.53
N LEU A 274 -16.89 6.54 -10.37
CA LEU A 274 -15.85 5.61 -10.83
C LEU A 274 -16.47 4.35 -11.46
N VAL A 275 -15.66 3.62 -12.22
CA VAL A 275 -16.03 2.33 -12.82
C VAL A 275 -15.36 1.21 -12.06
N CYS A 276 -16.13 0.18 -11.66
CA CYS A 276 -15.61 -0.96 -10.91
C CYS A 276 -15.49 -2.22 -11.78
N GLN A 277 -14.31 -2.83 -11.75
CA GLN A 277 -14.01 -4.13 -12.33
C GLN A 277 -13.77 -5.13 -11.18
N GLN A 278 -14.60 -6.17 -11.11
CA GLN A 278 -14.53 -7.17 -10.03
C GLN A 278 -13.84 -8.46 -10.48
N LEU A 279 -12.80 -8.87 -9.76
CA LEU A 279 -12.13 -10.16 -9.90
C LEU A 279 -12.26 -10.95 -8.59
N PRO A 280 -13.33 -11.77 -8.43
CA PRO A 280 -13.63 -12.46 -7.18
C PRO A 280 -12.82 -13.76 -7.00
N ALA A 281 -12.01 -14.17 -7.97
CA ALA A 281 -11.22 -15.39 -7.95
C ALA A 281 -9.72 -15.11 -7.87
N ARG A 282 -8.99 -16.03 -7.23
CA ARG A 282 -7.53 -16.09 -7.28
C ARG A 282 -7.07 -16.53 -8.67
N TYR A 283 -5.82 -16.19 -9.03
CA TYR A 283 -5.26 -16.55 -10.35
C TYR A 283 -5.26 -18.06 -10.63
N HIS A 284 -5.13 -18.90 -9.59
CA HIS A 284 -5.12 -20.36 -9.70
C HIS A 284 -6.52 -20.99 -9.66
N GLY A 285 -7.60 -20.22 -9.47
CA GLY A 285 -8.97 -20.69 -9.52
C GLY A 285 -9.45 -21.47 -8.28
N HIS A 286 -8.70 -21.52 -7.18
CA HIS A 286 -9.20 -22.13 -5.94
C HIS A 286 -9.92 -21.09 -5.07
N PRO A 287 -10.92 -21.51 -4.26
CA PRO A 287 -11.72 -20.62 -3.44
C PRO A 287 -10.87 -19.92 -2.37
N LEU A 288 -11.37 -18.78 -1.89
CA LEU A 288 -10.81 -18.10 -0.72
C LEU A 288 -10.98 -18.97 0.52
N PRO A 289 -9.98 -19.04 1.42
CA PRO A 289 -10.10 -19.82 2.64
C PRO A 289 -11.14 -19.20 3.58
N LEU A 290 -11.96 -20.07 4.17
CA LEU A 290 -12.87 -19.69 5.24
C LEU A 290 -12.24 -20.04 6.60
N PRO A 291 -12.36 -19.19 7.63
CA PRO A 291 -11.72 -19.41 8.91
C PRO A 291 -12.44 -20.50 9.72
N GLN A 292 -11.65 -21.28 10.45
CA GLN A 292 -12.15 -22.13 11.54
C GLN A 292 -12.17 -21.29 12.83
N LEU A 293 -13.37 -21.08 13.37
CA LEU A 293 -13.55 -20.32 14.60
C LEU A 293 -13.29 -21.22 15.81
N GLN A 294 -12.47 -20.76 16.75
CA GLN A 294 -12.17 -21.50 17.99
C GLN A 294 -12.23 -20.56 19.18
N TRP A 295 -13.11 -20.89 20.12
CA TRP A 295 -13.24 -20.16 21.37
C TRP A 295 -12.06 -20.48 22.29
N VAL A 296 -11.41 -19.46 22.87
CA VAL A 296 -10.22 -19.62 23.70
C VAL A 296 -10.34 -19.00 25.09
N GLY A 297 -11.54 -18.49 25.48
CA GLY A 297 -11.74 -17.87 26.78
C GLY A 297 -10.90 -16.61 27.01
N ASP A 298 -10.74 -16.20 28.26
CA ASP A 298 -10.02 -14.98 28.65
C ASP A 298 -8.50 -15.13 28.52
N TRP A 299 -8.04 -15.23 27.26
CA TRP A 299 -6.64 -15.39 26.94
C TRP A 299 -5.77 -14.16 27.29
N PRO A 300 -6.27 -12.88 27.20
CA PRO A 300 -5.46 -11.72 27.54
C PRO A 300 -5.06 -11.73 29.00
N LYS A 301 -6.00 -12.08 29.91
CA LYS A 301 -5.72 -12.20 31.34
C LYS A 301 -4.71 -13.30 31.65
N GLY A 302 -4.83 -14.44 30.96
CA GLY A 302 -3.83 -15.51 31.05
C GLY A 302 -2.44 -15.02 30.62
N LEU A 303 -2.37 -14.35 29.49
CA LEU A 303 -1.12 -13.82 28.93
C LEU A 303 -0.48 -12.76 29.84
N ALA A 304 -1.28 -11.85 30.40
CA ALA A 304 -0.82 -10.85 31.38
C ALA A 304 -0.28 -11.51 32.66
N ALA A 305 -0.84 -12.67 33.06
CA ALA A 305 -0.35 -13.47 34.18
C ALA A 305 0.86 -14.37 33.79
N GLY A 306 1.46 -14.18 32.61
CA GLY A 306 2.63 -14.93 32.16
C GLY A 306 2.37 -16.40 31.83
N ARG A 307 1.13 -16.78 31.47
CA ARG A 307 0.75 -18.16 31.15
C ARG A 307 -0.21 -18.25 29.98
N LEU A 308 -0.11 -19.36 29.24
CA LEU A 308 -1.13 -19.75 28.25
C LEU A 308 -2.22 -20.54 28.96
N ILE A 309 -3.47 -20.10 28.84
CA ILE A 309 -4.62 -20.88 29.34
C ILE A 309 -4.77 -22.19 28.55
N ARG A 310 -5.35 -23.22 29.17
CA ARG A 310 -5.37 -24.58 28.61
C ARG A 310 -5.91 -24.68 27.19
N PRO A 311 -7.07 -24.09 26.80
CA PRO A 311 -7.56 -24.16 25.42
C PRO A 311 -6.58 -23.56 24.43
N LEU A 312 -6.08 -22.34 24.71
CA LEU A 312 -5.12 -21.65 23.87
C LEU A 312 -3.80 -22.44 23.72
N LYS A 313 -3.28 -23.00 24.83
CA LYS A 313 -2.07 -23.83 24.82
C LYS A 313 -2.18 -25.00 23.87
N GLN A 314 -3.28 -25.75 23.94
CA GLN A 314 -3.54 -26.94 23.10
C GLN A 314 -3.65 -26.57 21.61
N ILE A 315 -4.35 -25.46 21.31
CA ILE A 315 -4.51 -25.01 19.94
C ILE A 315 -3.17 -24.58 19.36
N LEU A 316 -2.38 -23.78 20.09
CA LEU A 316 -1.08 -23.29 19.63
C LEU A 316 -0.04 -24.42 19.50
N GLN A 317 -0.13 -25.47 20.32
CA GLN A 317 0.67 -26.69 20.12
C GLN A 317 0.33 -27.35 18.79
N ARG A 318 -0.96 -27.59 18.50
CA ARG A 318 -1.39 -28.16 17.21
C ARG A 318 -0.98 -27.27 16.04
N PHE A 319 -1.12 -25.94 16.18
CA PHE A 319 -0.69 -24.99 15.16
C PHE A 319 0.81 -25.07 14.88
N GLY A 320 1.62 -25.23 15.93
CA GLY A 320 3.08 -25.37 15.82
C GLY A 320 3.50 -26.59 14.99
N HIS A 321 2.75 -27.69 15.06
CA HIS A 321 3.05 -28.94 14.33
C HIS A 321 2.59 -28.95 12.87
N LEU A 322 1.91 -27.90 12.39
CA LEU A 322 1.55 -27.79 10.97
C LEU A 322 2.82 -27.61 10.12
N GLU A 323 2.78 -28.08 8.89
CA GLU A 323 3.87 -27.87 7.93
C GLU A 323 3.84 -26.46 7.34
N GLY A 324 5.00 -25.98 6.90
CA GLY A 324 5.18 -24.69 6.26
C GLY A 324 5.35 -23.50 7.25
N PRO A 325 5.60 -22.30 6.72
CA PRO A 325 5.76 -21.10 7.50
C PRO A 325 4.45 -20.70 8.20
N LYS A 326 4.56 -20.21 9.44
CA LYS A 326 3.41 -19.92 10.29
C LYS A 326 3.39 -18.45 10.69
N LEU A 327 2.22 -17.82 10.58
CA LEU A 327 1.97 -16.49 11.11
C LEU A 327 0.93 -16.57 12.24
N LEU A 328 1.33 -16.15 13.42
CA LEU A 328 0.42 -15.95 14.55
C LEU A 328 0.20 -14.45 14.71
N PHE A 329 -0.96 -13.98 14.28
CA PHE A 329 -1.36 -12.59 14.47
C PHE A 329 -1.91 -12.36 15.87
N VAL A 330 -1.53 -11.26 16.49
CA VAL A 330 -2.05 -10.80 17.79
C VAL A 330 -2.31 -9.28 17.72
N PRO A 331 -3.27 -8.74 18.51
CA PRO A 331 -3.64 -7.33 18.37
C PRO A 331 -2.50 -6.35 18.73
N HIS A 332 -1.78 -6.59 19.81
CA HIS A 332 -0.87 -5.62 20.40
C HIS A 332 0.58 -6.12 20.48
N ILE A 333 1.54 -5.19 20.37
CA ILE A 333 2.99 -5.49 20.45
C ILE A 333 3.38 -6.24 21.74
N PRO A 334 2.94 -5.82 22.96
CA PRO A 334 3.26 -6.55 24.17
C PRO A 334 2.77 -7.99 24.16
N GLN A 335 1.60 -8.24 23.56
CA GLN A 335 1.05 -9.59 23.41
C GLN A 335 1.90 -10.43 22.44
N ALA A 336 2.41 -9.83 21.34
CA ALA A 336 3.30 -10.55 20.43
C ALA A 336 4.58 -11.01 21.11
N GLN A 337 5.19 -10.15 21.90
CA GLN A 337 6.41 -10.46 22.65
C GLN A 337 6.16 -11.52 23.74
N ALA A 338 5.06 -11.39 24.50
CA ALA A 338 4.68 -12.34 25.53
C ALA A 338 4.32 -13.72 24.93
N CYS A 339 3.55 -13.78 23.85
CA CYS A 339 3.26 -15.01 23.14
C CYS A 339 4.53 -15.71 22.66
N ALA A 340 5.43 -14.99 21.99
CA ALA A 340 6.67 -15.58 21.51
C ALA A 340 7.53 -16.14 22.66
N LYS A 341 7.60 -15.43 23.80
CA LYS A 341 8.30 -15.91 25.01
C LYS A 341 7.71 -17.19 25.56
N LEU A 342 6.37 -17.27 25.64
CA LEU A 342 5.67 -18.44 26.19
C LEU A 342 5.62 -19.63 25.23
N LEU A 343 5.70 -19.38 23.92
CA LEU A 343 5.72 -20.43 22.90
C LEU A 343 7.07 -21.13 22.77
N LYS A 344 8.19 -20.44 23.03
CA LYS A 344 9.53 -21.04 22.95
C LYS A 344 9.68 -22.34 23.75
N PRO A 345 9.34 -22.39 25.05
CA PRO A 345 9.41 -23.63 25.81
C PRO A 345 8.32 -24.63 25.46
N LEU A 346 7.22 -24.19 24.84
CA LEU A 346 6.11 -25.05 24.41
C LEU A 346 6.39 -25.77 23.10
N LEU A 347 7.17 -25.14 22.22
CA LEU A 347 7.52 -25.60 20.87
C LEU A 347 9.06 -25.54 20.68
N PRO A 348 9.82 -26.34 21.44
CA PRO A 348 11.29 -26.24 21.48
C PRO A 348 11.96 -26.61 20.15
N SER A 349 11.29 -27.37 19.29
CA SER A 349 11.78 -27.75 17.96
C SER A 349 11.61 -26.66 16.91
N LEU A 350 10.85 -25.59 17.19
CA LEU A 350 10.58 -24.54 16.21
C LEU A 350 11.47 -23.32 16.43
N ALA A 351 12.03 -22.82 15.34
CA ALA A 351 12.66 -21.51 15.30
C ALA A 351 11.56 -20.43 15.24
N LEU A 352 11.33 -19.74 16.35
CA LEU A 352 10.26 -18.75 16.45
C LEU A 352 10.70 -17.44 17.11
N THR A 353 10.09 -16.33 16.67
CA THR A 353 10.30 -15.02 17.25
C THR A 353 9.07 -14.13 17.06
N SER A 354 9.08 -12.94 17.67
CA SER A 354 8.10 -11.88 17.38
C SER A 354 8.67 -10.81 16.47
N VAL A 355 7.77 -10.12 15.74
CA VAL A 355 8.08 -8.98 14.89
C VAL A 355 6.96 -7.94 14.95
N HIS A 356 7.33 -6.65 14.97
CA HIS A 356 6.39 -5.51 15.01
C HIS A 356 6.91 -4.31 14.21
N ALA A 357 6.10 -3.26 14.09
CA ALA A 357 6.41 -2.11 13.22
C ALA A 357 7.73 -1.41 13.57
N SER A 358 8.04 -1.26 14.85
CA SER A 358 9.27 -0.62 15.36
C SER A 358 10.44 -1.59 15.58
N ASP A 359 10.36 -2.82 15.09
CA ASP A 359 11.46 -3.78 15.22
C ASP A 359 12.59 -3.44 14.22
N PRO A 360 13.81 -3.10 14.68
CA PRO A 360 14.92 -2.74 13.79
C PRO A 360 15.37 -3.91 12.90
N LYS A 361 15.12 -5.16 13.34
CA LYS A 361 15.45 -6.39 12.58
C LYS A 361 14.25 -6.95 11.81
N ARG A 362 13.24 -6.12 11.55
CA ARG A 362 11.99 -6.56 10.90
C ARG A 362 12.24 -7.25 9.57
N GLN A 363 13.02 -6.62 8.70
CA GLN A 363 13.34 -7.14 7.36
C GLN A 363 14.06 -8.49 7.44
N ASP A 364 15.05 -8.60 8.32
CA ASP A 364 15.83 -9.83 8.51
C ASP A 364 14.95 -11.00 8.99
N LYS A 365 14.05 -10.74 9.93
CA LYS A 365 13.12 -11.76 10.44
C LYS A 365 12.13 -12.24 9.38
N ILE A 366 11.60 -11.33 8.57
CA ILE A 366 10.73 -11.67 7.45
C ILE A 366 11.49 -12.52 6.42
N MET A 367 12.71 -12.11 6.09
CA MET A 367 13.55 -12.86 5.16
C MET A 367 13.91 -14.24 5.71
N ALA A 368 14.23 -14.33 7.00
CA ALA A 368 14.51 -15.61 7.66
C ALA A 368 13.30 -16.56 7.61
N LEU A 369 12.06 -16.06 7.77
CA LEU A 369 10.85 -16.87 7.59
C LEU A 369 10.69 -17.34 6.13
N ARG A 370 10.93 -16.46 5.15
CA ARG A 370 10.90 -16.82 3.72
C ARG A 370 11.93 -17.90 3.34
N GLN A 371 13.09 -17.86 3.98
CA GLN A 371 14.20 -18.80 3.74
C GLN A 371 14.08 -20.11 4.55
N GLY A 372 13.01 -20.28 5.32
CA GLY A 372 12.83 -21.45 6.19
C GLY A 372 13.79 -21.51 7.39
N LYS A 373 14.47 -20.40 7.73
CA LYS A 373 15.31 -20.28 8.94
C LYS A 373 14.50 -19.98 10.19
N LEU A 374 13.26 -19.54 10.02
CA LEU A 374 12.24 -19.40 11.03
C LEU A 374 11.01 -20.20 10.60
N ASP A 375 10.34 -20.84 11.55
CA ASP A 375 9.13 -21.62 11.32
C ASP A 375 7.87 -20.84 11.67
N LEU A 376 7.94 -19.94 12.66
CA LEU A 376 6.80 -19.20 13.16
C LEU A 376 7.19 -17.75 13.51
N LEU A 377 6.41 -16.80 13.00
CA LEU A 377 6.46 -15.41 13.43
C LEU A 377 5.18 -15.03 14.17
N VAL A 378 5.34 -14.53 15.40
CA VAL A 378 4.26 -13.86 16.14
C VAL A 378 4.30 -12.37 15.76
N THR A 379 3.20 -11.85 15.25
CA THR A 379 3.18 -10.52 14.64
C THR A 379 1.88 -9.77 14.91
N THR A 380 1.91 -8.46 14.70
CA THR A 380 0.70 -7.64 14.62
C THR A 380 0.25 -7.49 13.16
N THR A 381 -0.66 -6.57 12.87
CA THR A 381 -1.17 -6.28 11.51
C THR A 381 -0.09 -5.90 10.49
N ILE A 382 1.18 -5.73 10.90
CA ILE A 382 2.25 -5.34 9.97
C ILE A 382 2.49 -6.35 8.84
N LEU A 383 2.20 -7.63 9.08
CA LEU A 383 2.34 -8.70 8.08
C LEU A 383 1.01 -9.09 7.39
N GLU A 384 -0.05 -8.32 7.61
CA GLU A 384 -1.30 -8.53 6.85
C GLU A 384 -1.13 -8.24 5.35
N ARG A 385 -0.11 -7.43 4.97
CA ARG A 385 0.18 -6.99 3.59
C ARG A 385 1.69 -6.99 3.31
N GLY A 386 2.08 -6.85 2.04
CA GLY A 386 3.47 -6.60 1.63
C GLY A 386 4.45 -7.76 1.85
N VAL A 387 3.98 -9.00 2.02
CA VAL A 387 4.85 -10.18 2.13
C VAL A 387 4.19 -11.38 1.48
N THR A 388 4.86 -12.01 0.54
CA THR A 388 4.41 -13.30 -0.02
C THR A 388 5.15 -14.44 0.66
N LEU A 389 4.38 -15.35 1.26
CA LEU A 389 4.86 -16.58 1.93
C LEU A 389 4.11 -17.75 1.32
N PRO A 390 4.75 -18.58 0.48
CA PRO A 390 4.16 -19.82 0.00
C PRO A 390 3.82 -20.74 1.16
N HIS A 391 2.77 -21.55 1.03
CA HIS A 391 2.37 -22.58 1.99
C HIS A 391 2.09 -22.08 3.42
N CYS A 392 1.76 -20.80 3.57
CA CYS A 392 1.62 -20.14 4.86
C CYS A 392 0.38 -20.63 5.62
N GLN A 393 0.57 -20.95 6.91
CA GLN A 393 -0.48 -21.24 7.88
C GLN A 393 -0.75 -19.96 8.70
N VAL A 394 -2.02 -19.67 8.98
CA VAL A 394 -2.41 -18.45 9.69
C VAL A 394 -3.27 -18.77 10.89
N CYS A 395 -2.88 -18.21 12.02
CA CYS A 395 -3.67 -18.18 13.25
C CYS A 395 -3.83 -16.71 13.69
N ILE A 396 -5.06 -16.27 13.94
CA ILE A 396 -5.38 -14.94 14.43
C ILE A 396 -5.90 -15.10 15.86
N LEU A 397 -5.10 -14.71 16.83
CA LEU A 397 -5.48 -14.71 18.26
C LEU A 397 -6.13 -13.37 18.59
N GLY A 398 -7.29 -13.42 19.24
CA GLY A 398 -8.10 -12.25 19.52
C GLY A 398 -8.75 -11.70 18.24
N ALA A 399 -9.27 -12.57 17.36
CA ALA A 399 -9.93 -12.18 16.12
C ALA A 399 -11.15 -11.24 16.35
N ASP A 400 -11.65 -11.19 17.58
CA ASP A 400 -12.74 -10.33 18.07
C ASP A 400 -12.28 -8.96 18.61
N ASP A 401 -10.95 -8.71 18.65
CA ASP A 401 -10.39 -7.43 19.12
C ASP A 401 -10.79 -6.28 18.19
N GLU A 402 -11.04 -5.10 18.80
CA GLU A 402 -11.50 -3.90 18.08
C GLU A 402 -10.50 -3.37 17.03
N LEU A 403 -9.21 -3.69 17.17
CA LEU A 403 -8.20 -3.37 16.18
C LEU A 403 -8.39 -4.13 14.85
N TYR A 404 -9.06 -5.26 14.88
CA TYR A 404 -9.26 -6.07 13.70
C TYR A 404 -10.54 -5.68 12.96
N THR A 405 -10.37 -4.89 11.92
CA THR A 405 -11.46 -4.56 11.01
C THR A 405 -11.81 -5.74 10.10
N ARG A 406 -13.00 -5.70 9.46
CA ARG A 406 -13.36 -6.62 8.38
C ARG A 406 -12.22 -6.76 7.35
N ALA A 407 -11.65 -5.63 6.90
CA ALA A 407 -10.58 -5.60 5.91
C ALA A 407 -9.32 -6.30 6.39
N SER A 408 -8.84 -6.02 7.61
CA SER A 408 -7.63 -6.68 8.14
C SER A 408 -7.81 -8.17 8.33
N LEU A 409 -8.98 -8.63 8.83
CA LEU A 409 -9.27 -10.06 8.93
C LEU A 409 -9.25 -10.77 7.57
N MET A 410 -9.84 -10.15 6.53
CA MET A 410 -9.81 -10.69 5.17
C MET A 410 -8.40 -10.69 4.57
N GLN A 411 -7.59 -9.66 4.80
CA GLN A 411 -6.22 -9.57 4.30
C GLN A 411 -5.29 -10.60 4.97
N MET A 412 -5.39 -10.76 6.29
CA MET A 412 -4.66 -11.80 7.02
C MET A 412 -5.08 -13.21 6.56
N SER A 413 -6.38 -13.46 6.39
CA SER A 413 -6.91 -14.71 5.86
C SER A 413 -6.41 -15.00 4.46
N GLY A 414 -6.29 -13.98 3.64
CA GLY A 414 -5.77 -14.07 2.28
C GLY A 414 -4.30 -14.49 2.18
N ARG A 415 -3.57 -14.66 3.30
CA ARG A 415 -2.22 -15.22 3.33
C ARG A 415 -2.19 -16.72 3.11
N VAL A 416 -3.27 -17.41 3.48
CA VAL A 416 -3.39 -18.86 3.31
C VAL A 416 -3.71 -19.21 1.85
N GLY A 417 -3.07 -20.26 1.32
CA GLY A 417 -3.37 -20.82 0.00
C GLY A 417 -3.06 -19.88 -1.17
N ARG A 418 -1.99 -19.11 -1.13
CA ARG A 418 -1.57 -18.22 -2.23
C ARG A 418 -0.88 -18.93 -3.38
N SER A 419 -0.32 -20.11 -3.13
CA SER A 419 0.38 -20.93 -4.09
C SER A 419 -0.58 -21.87 -4.80
N ALA A 420 -0.38 -22.11 -6.10
CA ALA A 420 -1.23 -23.02 -6.88
C ALA A 420 -1.02 -24.49 -6.51
N ASP A 421 0.18 -24.83 -6.11
CA ASP A 421 0.59 -26.17 -5.64
C ASP A 421 0.07 -26.50 -4.23
N GLN A 422 -0.20 -25.49 -3.40
CA GLN A 422 -0.85 -25.63 -2.10
C GLN A 422 -1.92 -24.55 -1.89
N PRO A 423 -3.09 -24.69 -2.53
CA PRO A 423 -4.15 -23.67 -2.52
C PRO A 423 -4.95 -23.60 -1.22
N SER A 424 -4.69 -24.51 -0.27
CA SER A 424 -5.34 -24.62 1.03
C SER A 424 -4.31 -24.55 2.17
N GLY A 425 -4.80 -24.38 3.39
CA GLY A 425 -3.98 -24.36 4.61
C GLY A 425 -4.84 -24.04 5.84
N ALA A 426 -4.23 -24.08 7.01
CA ALA A 426 -4.92 -23.74 8.25
C ALA A 426 -5.14 -22.22 8.34
N LEU A 427 -6.39 -21.86 8.56
CA LEU A 427 -6.84 -20.52 8.89
C LEU A 427 -7.69 -20.59 10.16
N TRP A 428 -7.10 -20.25 11.28
CA TRP A 428 -7.78 -20.32 12.58
C TRP A 428 -7.99 -18.93 13.16
N TRP A 429 -9.24 -18.66 13.54
CA TRP A 429 -9.58 -17.43 14.25
C TRP A 429 -9.94 -17.78 15.70
N LEU A 430 -9.07 -17.40 16.61
CA LEU A 430 -9.21 -17.62 18.05
C LEU A 430 -9.84 -16.39 18.69
N HIS A 431 -10.93 -16.57 19.44
CA HIS A 431 -11.77 -15.48 19.94
C HIS A 431 -12.35 -15.77 21.33
N GLN A 432 -12.83 -14.72 22.00
CA GLN A 432 -13.63 -14.79 23.23
C GLN A 432 -15.14 -14.59 22.95
N GLY A 433 -15.46 -13.98 21.83
CA GLY A 433 -16.79 -13.73 21.30
C GLY A 433 -16.70 -13.51 19.79
N GLN A 434 -17.85 -13.38 19.13
CA GLN A 434 -17.87 -13.08 17.69
C GLN A 434 -18.20 -11.60 17.48
N SER A 435 -17.20 -10.83 17.04
CA SER A 435 -17.38 -9.42 16.68
C SER A 435 -18.18 -9.26 15.38
N LEU A 436 -18.71 -8.04 15.16
CA LEU A 436 -19.38 -7.70 13.91
C LEU A 436 -18.39 -7.80 12.72
N ALA A 437 -17.14 -7.36 12.93
CA ALA A 437 -16.08 -7.44 11.92
C ALA A 437 -15.80 -8.88 11.46
N MET A 438 -15.77 -9.85 12.41
CA MET A 438 -15.63 -11.28 12.09
C MET A 438 -16.78 -11.76 11.22
N ARG A 439 -18.03 -11.49 11.62
CA ARG A 439 -19.22 -11.94 10.87
C ARG A 439 -19.25 -11.36 9.46
N GLN A 440 -18.99 -10.06 9.32
CA GLN A 440 -18.93 -9.38 8.02
C GLN A 440 -17.81 -9.92 7.13
N ALA A 441 -16.63 -10.20 7.69
CA ALA A 441 -15.52 -10.78 6.94
C ALA A 441 -15.84 -12.19 6.40
N ILE A 442 -16.42 -13.06 7.23
CA ILE A 442 -16.84 -14.40 6.83
C ILE A 442 -17.91 -14.35 5.74
N GLN A 443 -18.92 -13.50 5.92
CA GLN A 443 -19.98 -13.30 4.95
C GLN A 443 -19.42 -12.82 3.60
N GLN A 444 -18.51 -11.86 3.62
CA GLN A 444 -17.89 -11.32 2.39
C GLN A 444 -17.00 -12.34 1.69
N LEU A 445 -16.19 -13.13 2.44
CA LEU A 445 -15.39 -14.23 1.86
C LEU A 445 -16.30 -15.27 1.21
N GLY A 446 -17.41 -15.63 1.86
CA GLY A 446 -18.40 -16.56 1.32
C GLY A 446 -19.07 -16.01 0.05
N ALA A 447 -19.51 -14.76 0.06
CA ALA A 447 -20.13 -14.11 -1.11
C ALA A 447 -19.16 -14.01 -2.30
N LEU A 448 -17.88 -13.70 -2.05
CA LEU A 448 -16.87 -13.69 -3.11
C LEU A 448 -16.66 -15.08 -3.73
N ASN A 449 -16.61 -16.13 -2.90
CA ASN A 449 -16.53 -17.52 -3.40
C ASN A 449 -17.76 -17.90 -4.23
N GLN A 450 -18.96 -17.56 -3.76
CA GLN A 450 -20.21 -17.80 -4.51
C GLN A 450 -20.21 -17.05 -5.87
N THR A 451 -19.77 -15.78 -5.86
CA THR A 451 -19.67 -15.00 -7.10
C THR A 451 -18.63 -15.59 -8.06
N ALA A 452 -17.50 -16.04 -7.56
CA ALA A 452 -16.47 -16.71 -8.35
C ALA A 452 -17.00 -18.03 -8.96
N GLN A 453 -17.74 -18.81 -8.19
CA GLN A 453 -18.36 -20.05 -8.64
C GLN A 453 -19.41 -19.77 -9.71
N ALA A 454 -20.32 -18.83 -9.48
CA ALA A 454 -21.38 -18.45 -10.44
C ALA A 454 -20.83 -17.95 -11.78
N ARG A 455 -19.63 -17.32 -11.76
CA ARG A 455 -18.92 -16.88 -12.97
C ARG A 455 -18.04 -17.97 -13.60
N GLY A 456 -18.04 -19.20 -13.10
CA GLY A 456 -17.19 -20.29 -13.60
C GLY A 456 -15.69 -20.05 -13.43
N LEU A 457 -15.29 -19.23 -12.45
CA LEU A 457 -13.88 -18.86 -12.21
C LEU A 457 -13.16 -19.81 -11.25
N LEU A 458 -13.89 -20.69 -10.59
CA LEU A 458 -13.31 -21.70 -9.72
C LEU A 458 -13.06 -22.99 -10.50
N ARG A 459 -11.93 -23.65 -10.22
CA ARG A 459 -11.66 -25.00 -10.73
C ARG A 459 -12.70 -25.95 -10.16
N VAL A 460 -13.30 -26.76 -11.02
CA VAL A 460 -14.12 -27.91 -10.60
C VAL A 460 -13.11 -28.95 -10.11
N ASN A 461 -13.22 -29.36 -8.84
CA ASN A 461 -12.44 -30.47 -8.28
C ASN A 461 -12.92 -31.79 -8.88
#